data_e107d39a5116a2dd1f6542719b3ba605
#
_entry.id   e107d39a5116a2dd1f6542719b3ba605
#
_cell.length_a   1.000
_cell.length_b   1.000
_cell.length_c   1.000
_cell.angle_alpha   90.00
_cell.angle_beta   90.00
_cell.angle_gamma   90.00
#
_symmetry.space_group_name_H-M   'P 1'
#
loop_
_entity.id
_entity.type
_entity.pdbx_description
1 polymer ?
#
loop_
_entity_poly.entity_id
_entity_poly.type
_entity_poly.pdbx_seq_one_letter_code
_entity_poly.pdbx_strand_id
1 'polypeptide(L)'
;MFDINNILRENIKNLTPYSSARDEFQGEASVYLDANENAFGSPLEQNYNRYPDPLQYDVKKRLSEIKGVPPRNIFLGNGSDEAIDILVRAFCNPGADNVILVPPTYGMYEVSANINDIHIKKVPLTEEFQLNLEGIAEAIDNHTKIIFVCSPNNPTGNSMNRDDVETLLANFNGIVVVDEAYINFSRQKTFIQELTEYANLVVLQTLSKAWGLAGLRVGMAFASEEIIEIMNKVKPPYNINDASQQLALKALENIDQVNGWIKETLVQRDKLVLELKNYGFVIDIYPSDANFILVKTTDPRGIYNYLVQQGIIVRDRSKVTLCEGCLRVTVGTPGENNILLEALKNYK
;
A
#
# COMPACT_ATOMS: atom_id res chain seq x y z
N MET A 1 -1.21 -27.35 -0.47
CA MET A 1 -0.42 -26.70 0.61
C MET A 1 0.56 -25.77 -0.06
N PHE A 2 0.60 -24.48 0.34
CA PHE A 2 1.52 -23.49 -0.22
C PHE A 2 2.97 -23.93 -0.04
N ASP A 3 3.75 -23.85 -1.12
CA ASP A 3 5.20 -24.06 -1.14
C ASP A 3 5.81 -22.99 -2.04
N ILE A 4 6.59 -22.10 -1.46
CA ILE A 4 7.20 -20.96 -2.11
C ILE A 4 8.10 -21.37 -3.29
N ASN A 5 8.73 -22.56 -3.21
CA ASN A 5 9.60 -23.09 -4.25
C ASN A 5 8.87 -23.39 -5.57
N ASN A 6 7.55 -23.63 -5.50
CA ASN A 6 6.73 -23.93 -6.69
C ASN A 6 6.30 -22.67 -7.44
N ILE A 7 6.38 -21.49 -6.81
CA ILE A 7 5.97 -20.23 -7.41
C ILE A 7 7.13 -19.27 -7.65
N LEU A 8 8.29 -19.48 -6.98
CA LEU A 8 9.46 -18.65 -7.14
C LEU A 8 10.06 -18.87 -8.55
N ARG A 9 10.39 -17.78 -9.24
CA ARG A 9 11.05 -17.83 -10.55
C ARG A 9 12.42 -18.53 -10.41
N GLU A 10 12.76 -19.41 -11.37
CA GLU A 10 14.00 -20.22 -11.34
C GLU A 10 15.27 -19.35 -11.32
N ASN A 11 15.28 -18.25 -12.07
CA ASN A 11 16.40 -17.32 -12.07
C ASN A 11 16.55 -16.56 -10.74
N ILE A 12 15.47 -16.32 -10.01
CA ILE A 12 15.50 -15.71 -8.67
C ILE A 12 15.94 -16.73 -7.61
N LYS A 13 15.49 -17.98 -7.74
CA LYS A 13 15.93 -19.08 -6.88
C LYS A 13 17.45 -19.23 -6.90
N ASN A 14 18.04 -19.16 -8.10
CA ASN A 14 19.48 -19.31 -8.34
C ASN A 14 20.27 -17.99 -8.27
N LEU A 15 19.61 -16.86 -8.04
CA LEU A 15 20.26 -15.56 -7.96
C LEU A 15 21.19 -15.50 -6.74
N THR A 16 22.45 -15.14 -6.94
CA THR A 16 23.31 -14.68 -5.86
C THR A 16 23.05 -13.20 -5.64
N PRO A 17 22.55 -12.79 -4.46
CA PRO A 17 22.31 -11.38 -4.19
C PRO A 17 23.61 -10.59 -4.23
N TYR A 18 23.53 -9.31 -4.54
CA TYR A 18 24.66 -8.41 -4.40
C TYR A 18 25.04 -8.32 -2.92
N SER A 19 26.29 -8.64 -2.57
CA SER A 19 26.84 -8.39 -1.24
C SER A 19 27.36 -6.96 -1.18
N SER A 20 26.76 -6.13 -0.37
CA SER A 20 27.26 -4.79 -0.13
C SER A 20 28.39 -4.83 0.90
N ALA A 21 29.25 -3.80 0.89
CA ALA A 21 30.31 -3.68 1.89
C ALA A 21 29.77 -3.73 3.34
N ARG A 22 28.52 -3.28 3.55
CA ARG A 22 27.84 -3.33 4.84
C ARG A 22 27.29 -4.72 5.20
N ASP A 23 27.13 -5.62 4.23
CA ASP A 23 26.72 -7.01 4.48
C ASP A 23 27.92 -7.88 4.92
N GLU A 24 29.12 -7.51 4.51
CA GLU A 24 30.36 -8.27 4.80
C GLU A 24 30.88 -8.07 6.22
N PHE A 25 30.48 -7.00 6.91
CA PHE A 25 30.90 -6.71 8.27
C PHE A 25 29.70 -6.43 9.20
N GLN A 26 29.59 -7.24 10.23
CA GLN A 26 28.61 -7.06 11.30
C GLN A 26 29.30 -6.53 12.56
N GLY A 27 28.96 -5.34 13.00
CA GLY A 27 29.48 -4.70 14.20
C GLY A 27 29.78 -3.22 14.02
N GLU A 28 30.39 -2.62 15.03
CA GLU A 28 30.88 -1.24 15.00
C GLU A 28 32.35 -1.21 14.63
N ALA A 29 32.72 -0.39 13.66
CA ALA A 29 34.10 -0.12 13.31
C ALA A 29 34.40 1.38 13.49
N SER A 30 35.61 1.71 13.92
CA SER A 30 36.06 3.08 14.02
C SER A 30 36.46 3.71 12.68
N VAL A 31 36.74 2.87 11.66
CA VAL A 31 37.17 3.30 10.34
C VAL A 31 36.50 2.42 9.27
N TYR A 32 35.84 3.05 8.32
CA TYR A 32 35.20 2.41 7.17
C TYR A 32 35.89 2.90 5.89
N LEU A 33 36.53 1.99 5.16
CA LEU A 33 37.24 2.25 3.88
C LEU A 33 36.80 1.21 2.81
N ASP A 34 35.56 0.82 2.83
CA ASP A 34 35.00 -0.36 2.17
C ASP A 34 34.05 -0.04 1.00
N ALA A 35 33.52 1.18 0.92
CA ALA A 35 32.45 1.52 -0.02
C ALA A 35 32.77 2.72 -0.94
N ASN A 36 34.04 3.14 -1.02
CA ASN A 36 34.52 4.26 -1.85
C ASN A 36 33.78 5.59 -1.60
N GLU A 37 33.29 5.78 -0.39
CA GLU A 37 32.58 6.97 0.04
C GLU A 37 33.55 8.15 0.22
N ASN A 38 33.03 9.39 0.12
CA ASN A 38 33.84 10.57 0.43
C ASN A 38 34.09 10.68 1.93
N ALA A 39 35.30 10.38 2.36
CA ALA A 39 35.68 10.40 3.78
C ALA A 39 35.70 11.79 4.41
N PHE A 40 35.67 12.88 3.62
CA PHE A 40 35.70 14.27 4.10
C PHE A 40 34.32 14.78 4.52
N GLY A 41 33.24 14.05 4.28
CA GLY A 41 31.87 14.42 4.66
C GLY A 41 31.00 14.79 3.46
N SER A 42 29.89 15.47 3.74
CA SER A 42 28.97 15.99 2.75
C SER A 42 28.94 17.52 2.74
N PRO A 43 28.52 18.20 1.66
CA PRO A 43 28.43 19.66 1.61
C PRO A 43 27.18 20.21 2.34
N LEU A 44 26.51 19.41 3.12
CA LEU A 44 25.33 19.73 3.92
C LEU A 44 25.70 19.78 5.41
N GLU A 45 24.88 20.40 6.24
CA GLU A 45 25.05 20.39 7.70
C GLU A 45 25.03 18.97 8.27
N GLN A 46 24.13 18.11 7.73
CA GLN A 46 24.12 16.69 8.05
C GLN A 46 25.04 15.92 7.12
N ASN A 47 25.75 14.94 7.68
CA ASN A 47 26.61 14.07 6.93
C ASN A 47 25.80 12.93 6.28
N TYR A 48 25.69 12.96 4.94
CA TYR A 48 25.12 11.90 4.12
C TYR A 48 26.17 11.24 3.22
N ASN A 49 27.43 11.27 3.64
CA ASN A 49 28.55 10.72 2.88
C ASN A 49 28.72 9.22 3.04
N ARG A 50 27.92 8.58 3.88
CA ARG A 50 27.95 7.14 4.10
C ARG A 50 26.67 6.49 3.56
N TYR A 51 26.82 5.29 2.97
CA TYR A 51 25.66 4.48 2.63
C TYR A 51 24.86 4.10 3.87
N PRO A 52 23.52 4.09 3.77
CA PRO A 52 22.66 3.70 4.88
C PRO A 52 22.73 2.21 5.17
N ASP A 53 22.09 1.79 6.26
CA ASP A 53 21.84 0.38 6.53
C ASP A 53 20.99 -0.25 5.39
N PRO A 54 21.52 -1.27 4.67
CA PRO A 54 20.80 -1.92 3.57
C PRO A 54 19.56 -2.69 4.03
N LEU A 55 19.49 -3.07 5.30
CA LEU A 55 18.37 -3.82 5.89
C LEU A 55 17.44 -2.97 6.76
N GLN A 56 17.76 -1.68 6.97
CA GLN A 56 16.97 -0.71 7.75
C GLN A 56 16.61 -1.24 9.16
N TYR A 57 17.59 -1.85 9.82
CA TYR A 57 17.38 -2.61 11.05
C TYR A 57 16.69 -1.79 12.16
N ASP A 58 17.11 -0.56 12.41
CA ASP A 58 16.54 0.28 13.46
C ASP A 58 15.07 0.64 13.18
N VAL A 59 14.75 0.94 11.93
CA VAL A 59 13.35 1.24 11.52
C VAL A 59 12.50 -0.03 11.67
N LYS A 60 13.00 -1.19 11.23
CA LYS A 60 12.30 -2.48 11.38
C LYS A 60 12.12 -2.86 12.84
N LYS A 61 13.12 -2.64 13.69
CA LYS A 61 13.03 -2.86 15.14
C LYS A 61 11.92 -2.02 15.75
N ARG A 62 11.87 -0.74 15.44
CA ARG A 62 10.82 0.15 15.95
C ARG A 62 9.43 -0.23 15.43
N LEU A 63 9.31 -0.58 14.15
CA LEU A 63 8.06 -1.10 13.57
C LEU A 63 7.64 -2.43 14.22
N SER A 64 8.59 -3.30 14.51
CA SER A 64 8.35 -4.57 15.22
C SER A 64 7.67 -4.35 16.57
N GLU A 65 8.14 -3.38 17.35
CA GLU A 65 7.53 -3.01 18.64
C GLU A 65 6.10 -2.49 18.47
N ILE A 66 5.85 -1.68 17.44
CA ILE A 66 4.52 -1.09 17.16
C ILE A 66 3.53 -2.12 16.60
N LYS A 67 4.02 -3.03 15.75
CA LYS A 67 3.17 -3.96 14.99
C LYS A 67 3.06 -5.35 15.61
N GLY A 68 3.93 -5.68 16.57
CA GLY A 68 3.98 -6.99 17.21
C GLY A 68 4.49 -8.11 16.28
N VAL A 69 5.32 -7.77 15.29
CA VAL A 69 5.86 -8.72 14.29
C VAL A 69 7.37 -8.67 14.32
N PRO A 70 8.10 -9.82 14.30
CA PRO A 70 9.55 -9.83 14.30
C PRO A 70 10.15 -9.04 13.12
N PRO A 71 11.32 -8.37 13.29
CA PRO A 71 11.96 -7.59 12.20
C PRO A 71 12.23 -8.41 10.93
N ARG A 72 12.49 -9.71 11.05
CA ARG A 72 12.71 -10.64 9.93
C ARG A 72 11.46 -10.85 9.06
N ASN A 73 10.28 -10.52 9.57
CA ASN A 73 9.02 -10.58 8.84
C ASN A 73 8.63 -9.22 8.22
N ILE A 74 9.55 -8.24 8.20
CA ILE A 74 9.32 -6.88 7.70
C ILE A 74 10.25 -6.57 6.53
N PHE A 75 9.68 -6.16 5.42
CA PHE A 75 10.38 -5.54 4.29
C PHE A 75 10.07 -4.04 4.27
N LEU A 76 11.06 -3.20 3.93
CA LEU A 76 10.86 -1.77 3.70
C LEU A 76 11.19 -1.40 2.26
N GLY A 77 10.33 -0.59 1.65
CA GLY A 77 10.46 -0.13 0.26
C GLY A 77 10.13 1.35 0.08
N ASN A 78 10.48 1.90 -1.09
CA ASN A 78 10.12 3.25 -1.53
C ASN A 78 8.62 3.37 -1.79
N GLY A 79 7.84 3.45 -0.73
CA GLY A 79 6.40 3.23 -0.72
C GLY A 79 6.08 1.74 -0.84
N SER A 80 4.81 1.39 -0.64
CA SER A 80 4.33 0.02 -0.91
C SER A 80 4.44 -0.36 -2.40
N ASP A 81 4.58 0.63 -3.29
CA ASP A 81 4.74 0.42 -4.73
C ASP A 81 6.00 -0.40 -5.06
N GLU A 82 7.12 -0.17 -4.35
CA GLU A 82 8.33 -0.97 -4.53
C GLU A 82 8.12 -2.42 -4.08
N ALA A 83 7.38 -2.65 -3.00
CA ALA A 83 7.06 -4.00 -2.56
C ALA A 83 6.19 -4.75 -3.59
N ILE A 84 5.20 -4.07 -4.20
CA ILE A 84 4.37 -4.60 -5.28
C ILE A 84 5.25 -5.03 -6.47
N ASP A 85 6.14 -4.15 -6.93
CA ASP A 85 7.02 -4.43 -8.07
C ASP A 85 7.99 -5.59 -7.78
N ILE A 86 8.57 -5.62 -6.60
CA ILE A 86 9.49 -6.70 -6.18
C ILE A 86 8.78 -8.04 -6.12
N LEU A 87 7.54 -8.11 -5.60
CA LEU A 87 6.75 -9.35 -5.60
C LEU A 87 6.47 -9.85 -7.01
N VAL A 88 6.04 -8.96 -7.92
CA VAL A 88 5.82 -9.31 -9.32
C VAL A 88 7.11 -9.84 -9.97
N ARG A 89 8.23 -9.16 -9.76
CA ARG A 89 9.55 -9.55 -10.31
C ARG A 89 10.07 -10.85 -9.74
N ALA A 90 9.78 -11.14 -8.48
CA ALA A 90 10.26 -12.35 -7.81
C ALA A 90 9.47 -13.61 -8.21
N PHE A 91 8.15 -13.48 -8.37
CA PHE A 91 7.26 -14.63 -8.45
C PHE A 91 6.60 -14.83 -9.82
N CYS A 92 6.61 -13.85 -10.72
CA CYS A 92 5.94 -13.96 -12.01
C CYS A 92 6.93 -13.97 -13.17
N ASN A 93 6.93 -15.01 -14.02
CA ASN A 93 7.73 -15.08 -15.24
C ASN A 93 7.10 -14.21 -16.33
N PRO A 94 7.85 -13.24 -16.92
CA PRO A 94 7.37 -12.41 -18.02
C PRO A 94 6.84 -13.23 -19.21
N GLY A 95 5.74 -12.79 -19.80
CA GLY A 95 5.11 -13.42 -20.95
C GLY A 95 4.48 -14.80 -20.70
N ALA A 96 4.55 -15.33 -19.47
CA ALA A 96 4.05 -16.66 -19.13
C ALA A 96 3.06 -16.67 -17.96
N ASP A 97 3.39 -16.00 -16.86
CA ASP A 97 2.58 -16.02 -15.65
C ASP A 97 1.56 -14.88 -15.62
N ASN A 98 0.60 -15.00 -14.72
CA ASN A 98 -0.45 -14.00 -14.55
C ASN A 98 -0.71 -13.64 -13.09
N VAL A 99 -1.32 -12.47 -12.92
CA VAL A 99 -1.86 -11.99 -11.65
C VAL A 99 -3.36 -11.75 -11.77
N ILE A 100 -4.08 -11.91 -10.66
CA ILE A 100 -5.51 -11.56 -10.59
C ILE A 100 -5.65 -10.21 -9.91
N LEU A 101 -6.36 -9.30 -10.56
CA LEU A 101 -6.78 -8.01 -10.04
C LEU A 101 -8.30 -7.98 -9.90
N VAL A 102 -8.79 -7.32 -8.86
CA VAL A 102 -10.22 -7.21 -8.53
C VAL A 102 -10.72 -5.76 -8.68
N PRO A 103 -10.90 -5.27 -9.93
CA PRO A 103 -11.35 -3.90 -10.15
C PRO A 103 -12.79 -3.68 -9.65
N PRO A 104 -13.12 -2.44 -9.18
CA PRO A 104 -12.25 -1.27 -9.10
C PRO A 104 -11.26 -1.41 -7.94
N THR A 105 -9.97 -1.20 -8.19
CA THR A 105 -8.91 -1.31 -7.18
C THR A 105 -7.75 -0.35 -7.45
N TYR A 106 -6.67 -0.43 -6.69
CA TYR A 106 -5.50 0.44 -6.85
C TYR A 106 -4.75 0.16 -8.16
N GLY A 107 -4.59 1.20 -8.98
CA GLY A 107 -4.07 1.05 -10.35
C GLY A 107 -2.60 0.64 -10.48
N MET A 108 -1.78 0.78 -9.41
CA MET A 108 -0.36 0.41 -9.49
C MET A 108 -0.13 -1.09 -9.61
N TYR A 109 -1.06 -1.94 -9.21
CA TYR A 109 -0.96 -3.38 -9.46
C TYR A 109 -0.92 -3.68 -10.97
N GLU A 110 -1.84 -3.06 -11.72
CA GLU A 110 -1.90 -3.17 -13.18
C GLU A 110 -0.66 -2.57 -13.85
N VAL A 111 -0.21 -1.41 -13.37
CA VAL A 111 1.00 -0.75 -13.90
C VAL A 111 2.23 -1.62 -13.67
N SER A 112 2.41 -2.16 -12.46
CA SER A 112 3.57 -3.01 -12.14
C SER A 112 3.55 -4.32 -12.94
N ALA A 113 2.39 -4.97 -13.09
CA ALA A 113 2.25 -6.16 -13.91
C ALA A 113 2.61 -5.88 -15.38
N ASN A 114 2.08 -4.78 -15.96
CA ASN A 114 2.36 -4.40 -17.35
C ASN A 114 3.84 -4.05 -17.59
N ILE A 115 4.50 -3.34 -16.66
CA ILE A 115 5.94 -3.02 -16.75
C ILE A 115 6.78 -4.30 -16.80
N ASN A 116 6.35 -5.33 -16.08
CA ASN A 116 7.06 -6.61 -15.98
C ASN A 116 6.59 -7.64 -17.02
N ASP A 117 5.75 -7.26 -17.99
CA ASP A 117 5.18 -8.16 -19.02
C ASP A 117 4.45 -9.36 -18.42
N ILE A 118 3.67 -9.13 -17.37
CA ILE A 118 2.87 -10.16 -16.69
C ILE A 118 1.40 -10.04 -17.12
N HIS A 119 0.80 -11.15 -17.52
CA HIS A 119 -0.61 -11.19 -17.90
C HIS A 119 -1.51 -10.83 -16.72
N ILE A 120 -2.61 -10.11 -17.01
CA ILE A 120 -3.55 -9.65 -16.00
C ILE A 120 -4.90 -10.28 -16.25
N LYS A 121 -5.43 -10.97 -15.24
CA LYS A 121 -6.81 -11.43 -15.20
C LYS A 121 -7.62 -10.49 -14.31
N LYS A 122 -8.67 -9.89 -14.86
CA LYS A 122 -9.54 -8.97 -14.13
C LYS A 122 -10.83 -9.68 -13.74
N VAL A 123 -11.07 -9.80 -12.45
CA VAL A 123 -12.32 -10.28 -11.87
C VAL A 123 -12.95 -9.12 -11.11
N PRO A 124 -13.97 -8.44 -11.66
CA PRO A 124 -14.59 -7.31 -10.98
C PRO A 124 -15.14 -7.69 -9.60
N LEU A 125 -15.10 -6.73 -8.67
CA LEU A 125 -15.82 -6.81 -7.41
C LEU A 125 -17.34 -6.95 -7.67
N THR A 126 -18.09 -7.38 -6.67
CA THR A 126 -19.55 -7.34 -6.70
C THR A 126 -20.08 -5.90 -6.70
N GLU A 127 -21.38 -5.71 -6.88
CA GLU A 127 -22.02 -4.38 -6.80
C GLU A 127 -21.88 -3.74 -5.40
N GLU A 128 -21.72 -4.57 -4.36
CA GLU A 128 -21.44 -4.14 -2.98
C GLU A 128 -19.94 -3.92 -2.71
N PHE A 129 -19.12 -3.94 -3.75
CA PHE A 129 -17.65 -3.82 -3.67
C PHE A 129 -16.98 -4.89 -2.81
N GLN A 130 -17.50 -6.12 -2.84
CA GLN A 130 -16.89 -7.27 -2.18
C GLN A 130 -16.23 -8.21 -3.20
N LEU A 131 -15.44 -9.18 -2.73
CA LEU A 131 -14.76 -10.15 -3.59
C LEU A 131 -15.77 -11.08 -4.27
N ASN A 132 -15.62 -11.26 -5.56
CA ASN A 132 -16.32 -12.29 -6.30
C ASN A 132 -15.51 -13.60 -6.26
N LEU A 133 -15.67 -14.37 -5.18
CA LEU A 133 -14.88 -15.58 -4.94
C LEU A 133 -15.06 -16.64 -6.04
N GLU A 134 -16.26 -16.81 -6.58
CA GLU A 134 -16.54 -17.75 -7.68
C GLU A 134 -15.76 -17.34 -8.93
N GLY A 135 -15.87 -16.07 -9.35
CA GLY A 135 -15.14 -15.57 -10.51
C GLY A 135 -13.60 -15.60 -10.30
N ILE A 136 -13.11 -15.38 -9.07
CA ILE A 136 -11.68 -15.53 -8.76
C ILE A 136 -11.27 -17.00 -8.89
N ALA A 137 -12.04 -17.93 -8.36
CA ALA A 137 -11.75 -19.37 -8.45
C ALA A 137 -11.71 -19.86 -9.90
N GLU A 138 -12.63 -19.41 -10.75
CA GLU A 138 -12.65 -19.71 -12.18
C GLU A 138 -11.46 -19.10 -12.95
N ALA A 139 -10.98 -17.93 -12.50
CA ALA A 139 -9.86 -17.25 -13.13
C ALA A 139 -8.49 -17.86 -12.77
N ILE A 140 -8.37 -18.59 -11.65
CA ILE A 140 -7.12 -19.21 -11.23
C ILE A 140 -6.74 -20.33 -12.22
N ASP A 141 -5.46 -20.32 -12.64
CA ASP A 141 -4.83 -21.42 -13.38
C ASP A 141 -3.40 -21.69 -12.87
N ASN A 142 -2.69 -22.61 -13.52
CA ASN A 142 -1.32 -23.01 -13.15
C ASN A 142 -0.29 -21.86 -13.28
N HIS A 143 -0.61 -20.81 -14.02
CA HIS A 143 0.21 -19.63 -14.25
C HIS A 143 -0.15 -18.48 -13.32
N THR A 144 -1.20 -18.60 -12.51
CA THR A 144 -1.61 -17.57 -11.57
C THR A 144 -0.69 -17.59 -10.35
N LYS A 145 0.05 -16.50 -10.12
CA LYS A 145 1.06 -16.40 -9.06
C LYS A 145 0.65 -15.49 -7.91
N ILE A 146 -0.06 -14.40 -8.21
CA ILE A 146 -0.42 -13.40 -7.20
C ILE A 146 -1.87 -12.96 -7.38
N ILE A 147 -2.59 -12.84 -6.27
CA ILE A 147 -3.90 -12.16 -6.20
C ILE A 147 -3.73 -10.91 -5.35
N PHE A 148 -4.11 -9.73 -5.89
CA PHE A 148 -4.06 -8.47 -5.17
C PHE A 148 -5.44 -8.10 -4.62
N VAL A 149 -5.53 -7.90 -3.31
CA VAL A 149 -6.73 -7.49 -2.57
C VAL A 149 -6.42 -6.19 -1.83
N CYS A 150 -7.12 -5.10 -2.15
CA CYS A 150 -6.97 -3.83 -1.44
C CYS A 150 -8.05 -3.72 -0.36
N SER A 151 -7.67 -3.61 0.92
CA SER A 151 -8.61 -3.53 2.04
C SER A 151 -8.06 -2.68 3.19
N PRO A 152 -8.62 -1.49 3.47
CA PRO A 152 -9.73 -0.83 2.75
C PRO A 152 -9.40 -0.49 1.31
N ASN A 153 -10.38 -0.67 0.42
CA ASN A 153 -10.19 -0.57 -1.02
C ASN A 153 -10.09 0.89 -1.53
N ASN A 154 -9.32 1.10 -2.55
CA ASN A 154 -9.24 2.36 -3.28
C ASN A 154 -9.66 2.13 -4.74
N PRO A 155 -10.76 2.73 -5.24
CA PRO A 155 -11.34 4.00 -4.76
C PRO A 155 -12.61 3.88 -3.91
N THR A 156 -13.10 2.71 -3.57
CA THR A 156 -14.44 2.52 -2.97
C THR A 156 -14.51 2.83 -1.48
N GLY A 157 -13.41 2.68 -0.76
CA GLY A 157 -13.26 3.05 0.65
C GLY A 157 -13.65 1.95 1.64
N ASN A 158 -14.38 0.93 1.22
CA ASN A 158 -14.83 -0.16 2.08
C ASN A 158 -13.72 -1.17 2.39
N SER A 159 -13.80 -1.84 3.53
CA SER A 159 -13.03 -3.04 3.81
C SER A 159 -13.66 -4.25 3.11
N MET A 160 -12.82 -5.19 2.65
CA MET A 160 -13.27 -6.48 2.15
C MET A 160 -13.76 -7.36 3.31
N ASN A 161 -14.72 -8.24 3.04
CA ASN A 161 -15.14 -9.25 3.99
C ASN A 161 -13.93 -10.12 4.37
N ARG A 162 -13.68 -10.23 5.68
CA ARG A 162 -12.53 -10.93 6.19
C ARG A 162 -12.57 -12.42 5.85
N ASP A 163 -13.72 -13.06 6.00
CA ASP A 163 -13.89 -14.50 5.73
C ASP A 163 -13.62 -14.82 4.24
N ASP A 164 -13.94 -13.88 3.33
CA ASP A 164 -13.66 -14.06 1.91
C ASP A 164 -12.15 -14.00 1.63
N VAL A 165 -11.43 -13.09 2.28
CA VAL A 165 -9.96 -13.00 2.15
C VAL A 165 -9.30 -14.25 2.74
N GLU A 166 -9.75 -14.72 3.91
CA GLU A 166 -9.26 -15.95 4.54
C GLU A 166 -9.56 -17.19 3.67
N THR A 167 -10.70 -17.21 2.98
CA THR A 167 -11.05 -18.25 2.00
C THR A 167 -10.05 -18.27 0.84
N LEU A 168 -9.64 -17.10 0.31
CA LEU A 168 -8.60 -17.03 -0.72
C LEU A 168 -7.26 -17.54 -0.18
N LEU A 169 -6.85 -17.12 1.01
CA LEU A 169 -5.60 -17.54 1.63
C LEU A 169 -5.53 -19.06 1.83
N ALA A 170 -6.64 -19.67 2.24
CA ALA A 170 -6.71 -21.10 2.50
C ALA A 170 -6.72 -21.97 1.22
N ASN A 171 -7.26 -21.43 0.10
CA ASN A 171 -7.51 -22.22 -1.11
C ASN A 171 -6.62 -21.88 -2.30
N PHE A 172 -5.80 -20.82 -2.22
CA PHE A 172 -4.90 -20.43 -3.29
C PHE A 172 -3.45 -20.82 -2.96
N ASN A 173 -2.78 -21.51 -3.88
CA ASN A 173 -1.40 -21.94 -3.73
C ASN A 173 -0.36 -20.91 -4.22
N GLY A 174 -0.78 -19.72 -4.61
CA GLY A 174 0.06 -18.56 -4.90
C GLY A 174 0.03 -17.55 -3.75
N ILE A 175 0.57 -16.36 -3.97
CA ILE A 175 0.63 -15.28 -2.97
C ILE A 175 -0.68 -14.48 -3.00
N VAL A 176 -1.28 -14.25 -1.84
CA VAL A 176 -2.35 -13.27 -1.65
C VAL A 176 -1.75 -12.03 -1.01
N VAL A 177 -1.77 -10.92 -1.74
CA VAL A 177 -1.34 -9.61 -1.26
C VAL A 177 -2.55 -8.85 -0.74
N VAL A 178 -2.57 -8.56 0.55
CA VAL A 178 -3.59 -7.71 1.19
C VAL A 178 -3.00 -6.31 1.38
N ASP A 179 -3.42 -5.36 0.56
CA ASP A 179 -2.94 -3.98 0.66
C ASP A 179 -3.78 -3.20 1.68
N GLU A 180 -3.18 -2.98 2.81
CA GLU A 180 -3.73 -2.29 3.98
C GLU A 180 -3.26 -0.83 4.09
N ALA A 181 -3.02 -0.14 3.00
CA ALA A 181 -2.57 1.26 3.03
C ALA A 181 -3.48 2.19 3.85
N TYR A 182 -4.75 1.82 4.04
CA TYR A 182 -5.76 2.61 4.77
C TYR A 182 -6.23 1.98 6.08
N ILE A 183 -5.68 0.85 6.51
CA ILE A 183 -6.14 0.06 7.67
C ILE A 183 -6.25 0.87 8.96
N ASN A 184 -5.41 1.89 9.14
CA ASN A 184 -5.44 2.74 10.33
C ASN A 184 -6.76 3.51 10.51
N PHE A 185 -7.58 3.65 9.46
CA PHE A 185 -8.88 4.33 9.50
C PHE A 185 -10.06 3.34 9.59
N SER A 186 -9.78 2.04 9.53
CA SER A 186 -10.77 0.97 9.61
C SER A 186 -10.94 0.48 11.06
N ARG A 187 -12.14 -0.07 11.32
CA ARG A 187 -12.40 -0.83 12.54
C ARG A 187 -12.00 -2.30 12.41
N GLN A 188 -11.71 -2.76 11.19
CA GLN A 188 -11.29 -4.12 10.93
C GLN A 188 -9.86 -4.33 11.48
N LYS A 189 -9.60 -5.52 12.02
CA LYS A 189 -8.25 -5.90 12.46
C LYS A 189 -7.35 -6.11 11.24
N THR A 190 -6.09 -5.71 11.36
CA THR A 190 -5.07 -5.97 10.34
C THR A 190 -4.83 -7.46 10.14
N PHE A 191 -4.58 -7.86 8.89
CA PHE A 191 -4.16 -9.24 8.55
C PHE A 191 -2.72 -9.57 8.97
N ILE A 192 -1.95 -8.61 9.47
CA ILE A 192 -0.63 -8.89 10.08
C ILE A 192 -0.72 -9.95 11.18
N GLN A 193 -1.85 -10.04 11.88
CA GLN A 193 -2.07 -11.00 12.95
C GLN A 193 -2.17 -12.45 12.44
N GLU A 194 -2.43 -12.64 11.15
CA GLU A 194 -2.62 -13.95 10.51
C GLU A 194 -1.36 -14.47 9.78
N LEU A 195 -0.22 -13.77 9.90
CA LEU A 195 1.02 -14.15 9.22
C LEU A 195 1.56 -15.52 9.64
N THR A 196 1.24 -15.98 10.86
CA THR A 196 1.65 -17.29 11.35
C THR A 196 0.74 -18.42 10.86
N GLU A 197 -0.46 -18.10 10.43
CA GLU A 197 -1.46 -19.05 9.94
C GLU A 197 -1.34 -19.27 8.43
N TYR A 198 -1.09 -18.17 7.68
CA TYR A 198 -1.06 -18.19 6.22
C TYR A 198 0.33 -17.84 5.68
N ALA A 199 1.12 -18.85 5.31
CA ALA A 199 2.47 -18.67 4.78
C ALA A 199 2.52 -17.96 3.43
N ASN A 200 1.40 -17.90 2.69
CA ASN A 200 1.23 -17.21 1.41
C ASN A 200 0.69 -15.77 1.53
N LEU A 201 0.50 -15.27 2.75
CA LEU A 201 0.01 -13.92 3.00
C LEU A 201 1.14 -12.90 2.91
N VAL A 202 0.90 -11.83 2.16
CA VAL A 202 1.71 -10.60 2.20
C VAL A 202 0.80 -9.43 2.52
N VAL A 203 1.07 -8.72 3.60
CA VAL A 203 0.33 -7.52 3.99
C VAL A 203 1.15 -6.29 3.66
N LEU A 204 0.61 -5.37 2.86
CA LEU A 204 1.24 -4.09 2.55
C LEU A 204 0.69 -2.99 3.45
N GLN A 205 1.56 -2.16 3.99
CA GLN A 205 1.20 -0.93 4.70
C GLN A 205 2.14 0.22 4.29
N THR A 206 1.83 1.45 4.68
CA THR A 206 2.60 2.62 4.29
C THR A 206 2.57 3.71 5.36
N LEU A 207 3.66 4.49 5.45
CA LEU A 207 3.68 5.71 6.24
C LEU A 207 3.07 6.92 5.48
N SER A 208 2.69 6.76 4.23
CA SER A 208 2.18 7.85 3.38
C SER A 208 0.78 8.35 3.73
N LYS A 209 -0.04 7.58 4.47
CA LYS A 209 -1.46 7.89 4.74
C LYS A 209 -1.65 8.37 6.17
N ALA A 210 -1.95 7.49 7.10
CA ALA A 210 -2.22 7.85 8.49
C ALA A 210 -1.06 8.55 9.19
N TRP A 211 0.18 8.21 8.84
CA TRP A 211 1.39 8.80 9.39
C TRP A 211 1.76 10.16 8.78
N GLY A 212 1.10 10.61 7.71
CA GLY A 212 1.37 11.91 7.09
C GLY A 212 2.74 12.04 6.42
N LEU A 213 3.40 10.94 6.08
CA LEU A 213 4.78 10.89 5.58
C LEU A 213 4.87 10.55 4.09
N ALA A 214 3.90 10.99 3.28
CA ALA A 214 3.89 10.71 1.85
C ALA A 214 5.17 11.15 1.13
N GLY A 215 5.78 12.25 1.56
CA GLY A 215 7.03 12.79 1.00
C GLY A 215 8.27 11.93 1.29
N LEU A 216 8.27 11.12 2.35
CA LEU A 216 9.41 10.24 2.69
C LEU A 216 9.47 8.96 1.86
N ARG A 217 8.37 8.59 1.20
CA ARG A 217 8.30 7.39 0.37
C ARG A 217 8.67 6.11 1.13
N VAL A 218 8.15 5.91 2.34
CA VAL A 218 8.39 4.68 3.12
C VAL A 218 7.11 3.85 3.16
N GLY A 219 7.20 2.65 2.61
CA GLY A 219 6.18 1.61 2.68
C GLY A 219 6.79 0.31 3.22
N MET A 220 5.95 -0.61 3.60
CA MET A 220 6.36 -1.87 4.19
C MET A 220 5.52 -3.04 3.70
N ALA A 221 6.14 -4.21 3.64
CA ALA A 221 5.45 -5.48 3.52
C ALA A 221 5.74 -6.33 4.76
N PHE A 222 4.72 -7.05 5.20
CA PHE A 222 4.78 -8.04 6.28
C PHE A 222 4.43 -9.40 5.68
N ALA A 223 5.29 -10.39 5.87
CA ALA A 223 5.10 -11.73 5.32
C ALA A 223 5.87 -12.78 6.12
N SER A 224 5.81 -14.04 5.69
CA SER A 224 6.71 -15.08 6.19
C SER A 224 8.18 -14.70 5.98
N GLU A 225 9.07 -15.19 6.83
CA GLU A 225 10.52 -14.93 6.73
C GLU A 225 11.07 -15.28 5.35
N GLU A 226 10.64 -16.40 4.77
CA GLU A 226 11.03 -16.86 3.45
C GLU A 226 10.67 -15.85 2.33
N ILE A 227 9.47 -15.28 2.35
CA ILE A 227 9.06 -14.24 1.38
C ILE A 227 9.90 -12.98 1.56
N ILE A 228 10.13 -12.54 2.81
CA ILE A 228 10.93 -11.35 3.11
C ILE A 228 12.39 -11.52 2.66
N GLU A 229 12.98 -12.69 2.85
CA GLU A 229 14.33 -13.00 2.35
C GLU A 229 14.42 -12.90 0.83
N ILE A 230 13.41 -13.44 0.11
CA ILE A 230 13.34 -13.30 -1.35
C ILE A 230 13.20 -11.85 -1.77
N MET A 231 12.35 -11.07 -1.11
CA MET A 231 12.20 -9.64 -1.40
C MET A 231 13.51 -8.87 -1.18
N ASN A 232 14.23 -9.16 -0.09
CA ASN A 232 15.54 -8.56 0.20
C ASN A 232 16.60 -8.98 -0.81
N LYS A 233 16.52 -10.19 -1.36
CA LYS A 233 17.43 -10.70 -2.40
C LYS A 233 17.25 -9.96 -3.74
N VAL A 234 16.03 -9.49 -4.04
CA VAL A 234 15.67 -8.86 -5.33
C VAL A 234 15.78 -7.33 -5.29
N LYS A 235 15.61 -6.71 -4.11
CA LYS A 235 15.69 -5.25 -3.99
C LYS A 235 17.10 -4.70 -4.23
N PRO A 236 17.27 -3.44 -4.67
CA PRO A 236 18.55 -2.75 -4.60
C PRO A 236 19.06 -2.70 -3.15
N PRO A 237 20.37 -2.84 -2.88
CA PRO A 237 20.92 -2.94 -1.53
C PRO A 237 20.47 -1.78 -0.63
N TYR A 238 20.65 -0.55 -1.09
CA TYR A 238 20.38 0.69 -0.35
C TYR A 238 19.10 1.36 -0.83
N ASN A 239 18.01 0.60 -0.97
CA ASN A 239 16.76 1.09 -1.54
C ASN A 239 16.13 2.25 -0.76
N ILE A 240 16.24 2.29 0.56
CA ILE A 240 15.76 3.39 1.39
C ILE A 240 16.95 4.28 1.79
N ASN A 241 16.92 5.55 1.40
CA ASN A 241 17.97 6.51 1.74
C ASN A 241 18.02 6.82 3.25
N ASP A 242 19.19 7.27 3.72
CA ASP A 242 19.44 7.54 5.12
C ASP A 242 18.51 8.61 5.72
N ALA A 243 18.25 9.68 4.99
CA ALA A 243 17.35 10.75 5.44
C ALA A 243 15.93 10.21 5.70
N SER A 244 15.41 9.36 4.81
CA SER A 244 14.09 8.71 4.99
C SER A 244 14.10 7.78 6.20
N GLN A 245 15.17 7.02 6.43
CA GLN A 245 15.28 6.13 7.60
C GLN A 245 15.28 6.94 8.91
N GLN A 246 16.11 7.96 9.01
CA GLN A 246 16.21 8.81 10.20
C GLN A 246 14.89 9.54 10.51
N LEU A 247 14.25 10.12 9.49
CA LEU A 247 12.98 10.84 9.66
C LEU A 247 11.82 9.88 9.99
N ALA A 248 11.81 8.68 9.42
CA ALA A 248 10.84 7.66 9.77
C ALA A 248 10.98 7.25 11.24
N LEU A 249 12.19 6.99 11.72
CA LEU A 249 12.44 6.68 13.14
C LEU A 249 11.89 7.75 14.07
N LYS A 250 12.22 9.04 13.83
CA LYS A 250 11.72 10.16 14.62
C LYS A 250 10.17 10.23 14.60
N ALA A 251 9.56 9.97 13.46
CA ALA A 251 8.11 9.98 13.34
C ALA A 251 7.45 8.82 14.11
N LEU A 252 8.06 7.65 14.11
CA LEU A 252 7.56 6.46 14.82
C LEU A 252 7.61 6.60 16.36
N GLU A 253 8.30 7.61 16.90
CA GLU A 253 8.23 7.97 18.31
C GLU A 253 6.92 8.69 18.67
N ASN A 254 6.23 9.29 17.69
CA ASN A 254 5.07 10.15 17.89
C ASN A 254 3.73 9.44 17.59
N ILE A 255 3.62 8.17 17.96
CA ILE A 255 2.43 7.35 17.66
C ILE A 255 1.13 7.92 18.25
N ASP A 256 1.19 8.55 19.43
CA ASP A 256 0.01 9.14 20.08
C ASP A 256 -0.54 10.32 19.29
N GLN A 257 0.32 11.14 18.71
CA GLN A 257 -0.09 12.23 17.82
C GLN A 257 -0.78 11.69 16.57
N VAL A 258 -0.22 10.64 15.95
CA VAL A 258 -0.81 9.99 14.78
C VAL A 258 -2.19 9.40 15.11
N ASN A 259 -2.33 8.75 16.26
CA ASN A 259 -3.61 8.24 16.74
C ASN A 259 -4.64 9.35 16.97
N GLY A 260 -4.20 10.53 17.43
CA GLY A 260 -5.02 11.73 17.53
C GLY A 260 -5.54 12.18 16.16
N TRP A 261 -4.66 12.25 15.16
CA TRP A 261 -5.04 12.62 13.79
C TRP A 261 -5.98 11.61 13.13
N ILE A 262 -5.76 10.31 13.37
CA ILE A 262 -6.67 9.26 12.88
C ILE A 262 -8.07 9.48 13.43
N LYS A 263 -8.21 9.70 14.75
CA LYS A 263 -9.50 9.96 15.39
C LYS A 263 -10.18 11.20 14.81
N GLU A 264 -9.46 12.29 14.64
CA GLU A 264 -9.99 13.51 14.03
C GLU A 264 -10.44 13.27 12.59
N THR A 265 -9.64 12.55 11.79
CA THR A 265 -10.01 12.20 10.42
C THR A 265 -11.32 11.43 10.37
N LEU A 266 -11.54 10.48 11.28
CA LEU A 266 -12.80 9.72 11.35
C LEU A 266 -13.99 10.63 11.71
N VAL A 267 -13.82 11.53 12.67
CA VAL A 267 -14.84 12.52 13.02
C VAL A 267 -15.17 13.42 11.83
N GLN A 268 -14.16 13.90 11.14
CA GLN A 268 -14.32 14.74 9.95
C GLN A 268 -14.97 13.99 8.79
N ARG A 269 -14.64 12.71 8.60
CA ARG A 269 -15.30 11.84 7.61
C ARG A 269 -16.80 11.76 7.86
N ASP A 270 -17.19 11.47 9.09
CA ASP A 270 -18.60 11.33 9.44
C ASP A 270 -19.37 12.65 9.24
N LYS A 271 -18.78 13.79 9.63
CA LYS A 271 -19.37 15.12 9.38
C LYS A 271 -19.51 15.39 7.89
N LEU A 272 -18.46 15.13 7.09
CA LEU A 272 -18.48 15.36 5.66
C LEU A 272 -19.57 14.52 4.97
N VAL A 273 -19.76 13.26 5.37
CA VAL A 273 -20.83 12.39 4.88
C VAL A 273 -22.20 12.97 5.20
N LEU A 274 -22.42 13.44 6.44
CA LEU A 274 -23.71 14.01 6.86
C LEU A 274 -24.06 15.28 6.06
N GLU A 275 -23.10 16.18 5.88
CA GLU A 275 -23.31 17.44 5.14
C GLU A 275 -23.55 17.19 3.64
N LEU A 276 -22.75 16.31 3.01
CA LEU A 276 -22.89 16.03 1.59
C LEU A 276 -24.24 15.40 1.22
N LYS A 277 -24.88 14.66 2.10
CA LYS A 277 -26.22 14.08 1.90
C LYS A 277 -27.31 15.15 1.69
N ASN A 278 -27.06 16.39 2.08
CA ASN A 278 -28.01 17.47 1.95
C ASN A 278 -28.01 18.13 0.56
N TYR A 279 -27.05 17.80 -0.31
CA TYR A 279 -26.98 18.37 -1.65
C TYR A 279 -27.79 17.55 -2.66
N GLY A 280 -28.68 18.20 -3.41
CA GLY A 280 -29.59 17.55 -4.36
C GLY A 280 -28.90 16.84 -5.53
N PHE A 281 -27.63 17.13 -5.82
CA PHE A 281 -26.83 16.45 -6.83
C PHE A 281 -26.14 15.18 -6.31
N VAL A 282 -26.15 14.92 -5.00
CA VAL A 282 -25.60 13.69 -4.41
C VAL A 282 -26.66 12.60 -4.48
N ILE A 283 -26.34 11.51 -5.18
CA ILE A 283 -27.20 10.33 -5.33
C ILE A 283 -26.95 9.36 -4.18
N ASP A 284 -25.68 9.09 -3.89
CA ASP A 284 -25.27 8.14 -2.85
C ASP A 284 -23.87 8.46 -2.31
N ILE A 285 -23.59 8.03 -1.09
CA ILE A 285 -22.26 8.08 -0.47
C ILE A 285 -21.97 6.69 0.09
N TYR A 286 -20.99 6.02 -0.52
CA TYR A 286 -20.64 4.67 -0.12
C TYR A 286 -19.93 4.63 1.25
N PRO A 287 -20.19 3.59 2.07
CA PRO A 287 -19.49 3.39 3.34
C PRO A 287 -17.98 3.37 3.15
N SER A 288 -17.24 3.99 4.06
CA SER A 288 -15.79 4.08 3.97
C SER A 288 -15.12 3.75 5.29
N ASP A 289 -14.06 2.94 5.19
CA ASP A 289 -13.08 2.61 6.23
C ASP A 289 -11.71 3.26 5.93
N ALA A 290 -11.68 4.23 5.00
CA ALA A 290 -10.48 4.95 4.58
C ALA A 290 -10.53 6.44 5.01
N ASN A 291 -9.48 7.20 4.68
CA ASN A 291 -9.44 8.66 4.84
C ASN A 291 -10.00 9.42 3.64
N PHE A 292 -10.91 8.82 2.92
CA PHE A 292 -11.65 9.42 1.80
C PHE A 292 -13.04 8.79 1.72
N ILE A 293 -13.92 9.39 0.96
CA ILE A 293 -15.26 8.87 0.66
C ILE A 293 -15.45 8.80 -0.86
N LEU A 294 -16.26 7.84 -1.31
CA LEU A 294 -16.73 7.75 -2.68
C LEU A 294 -18.17 8.27 -2.72
N VAL A 295 -18.40 9.31 -3.53
CA VAL A 295 -19.68 10.02 -3.64
C VAL A 295 -20.21 9.87 -5.06
N LYS A 296 -21.40 9.29 -5.22
CA LYS A 296 -22.10 9.21 -6.49
C LYS A 296 -22.92 10.46 -6.69
N THR A 297 -22.81 11.09 -7.85
CA THR A 297 -23.42 12.38 -8.15
C THR A 297 -24.14 12.36 -9.50
N THR A 298 -25.04 13.31 -9.73
CA THR A 298 -25.78 13.45 -10.99
C THR A 298 -24.89 13.96 -12.11
N ASP A 299 -23.88 14.79 -11.80
CA ASP A 299 -22.93 15.38 -12.75
C ASP A 299 -21.50 15.38 -12.19
N PRO A 300 -20.80 14.25 -12.15
CA PRO A 300 -19.45 14.18 -11.58
C PRO A 300 -18.44 15.07 -12.34
N ARG A 301 -18.60 15.17 -13.65
CA ARG A 301 -17.69 15.93 -14.49
C ARG A 301 -17.87 17.45 -14.32
N GLY A 302 -19.12 17.91 -14.27
CA GLY A 302 -19.43 19.31 -14.00
C GLY A 302 -18.97 19.73 -12.62
N ILE A 303 -19.27 18.93 -11.59
CA ILE A 303 -18.82 19.18 -10.21
C ILE A 303 -17.29 19.22 -10.12
N TYR A 304 -16.60 18.24 -10.73
CA TYR A 304 -15.14 18.22 -10.78
C TYR A 304 -14.58 19.51 -11.40
N ASN A 305 -15.05 19.88 -12.59
CA ASN A 305 -14.58 21.09 -13.30
C ASN A 305 -14.85 22.36 -12.50
N TYR A 306 -16.03 22.45 -11.87
CA TYR A 306 -16.38 23.57 -11.00
C TYR A 306 -15.43 23.67 -9.81
N LEU A 307 -15.19 22.56 -9.09
CA LEU A 307 -14.28 22.54 -7.95
C LEU A 307 -12.85 22.94 -8.35
N VAL A 308 -12.37 22.48 -9.51
CA VAL A 308 -11.06 22.88 -10.05
C VAL A 308 -10.99 24.40 -10.26
N GLN A 309 -12.05 25.03 -10.79
CA GLN A 309 -12.11 26.50 -10.93
C GLN A 309 -12.12 27.24 -9.59
N GLN A 310 -12.62 26.59 -8.53
CA GLN A 310 -12.55 27.10 -7.16
C GLN A 310 -11.21 26.79 -6.45
N GLY A 311 -10.25 26.17 -7.14
CA GLY A 311 -8.97 25.75 -6.56
C GLY A 311 -9.05 24.51 -5.66
N ILE A 312 -10.14 23.73 -5.76
CA ILE A 312 -10.37 22.53 -4.96
C ILE A 312 -10.22 21.30 -5.84
N ILE A 313 -9.30 20.40 -5.49
CA ILE A 313 -9.00 19.23 -6.29
C ILE A 313 -9.52 17.96 -5.60
N VAL A 314 -10.43 17.27 -6.27
CA VAL A 314 -10.92 15.93 -5.92
C VAL A 314 -10.52 14.93 -7.01
N ARG A 315 -10.98 13.71 -6.95
CA ARG A 315 -10.69 12.70 -7.99
C ARG A 315 -11.98 12.27 -8.69
N ASP A 316 -12.06 12.55 -9.99
CA ASP A 316 -13.09 11.97 -10.87
C ASP A 316 -12.82 10.47 -11.06
N ARG A 317 -13.82 9.64 -10.70
CA ARG A 317 -13.81 8.18 -10.85
C ARG A 317 -14.92 7.66 -11.77
N SER A 318 -15.61 8.57 -12.44
CA SER A 318 -16.77 8.24 -13.29
C SER A 318 -16.48 7.30 -14.47
N LYS A 319 -15.19 7.12 -14.83
CA LYS A 319 -14.74 6.19 -15.87
C LYS A 319 -14.23 4.85 -15.32
N VAL A 320 -14.24 4.66 -14.00
CA VAL A 320 -13.78 3.43 -13.36
C VAL A 320 -14.98 2.49 -13.22
N THR A 321 -14.80 1.23 -13.59
CA THR A 321 -15.81 0.17 -13.48
C THR A 321 -16.47 0.19 -12.11
N LEU A 322 -17.80 0.08 -12.05
CA LEU A 322 -18.64 0.15 -10.82
C LEU A 322 -18.60 1.51 -10.07
N CYS A 323 -17.85 2.47 -10.57
CA CYS A 323 -17.76 3.82 -9.98
C CYS A 323 -18.35 4.90 -10.91
N GLU A 324 -19.22 4.52 -11.85
CA GLU A 324 -19.87 5.43 -12.78
C GLU A 324 -20.64 6.51 -12.00
N GLY A 325 -20.40 7.75 -12.36
CA GLY A 325 -21.00 8.89 -11.65
C GLY A 325 -20.29 9.28 -10.34
N CYS A 326 -19.14 8.68 -10.00
CA CYS A 326 -18.52 8.88 -8.71
C CYS A 326 -17.34 9.86 -8.71
N LEU A 327 -17.27 10.63 -7.62
CA LEU A 327 -16.10 11.40 -7.20
C LEU A 327 -15.51 10.78 -5.93
N ARG A 328 -14.19 10.66 -5.85
CA ARG A 328 -13.49 10.32 -4.60
C ARG A 328 -13.00 11.60 -3.95
N VAL A 329 -13.44 11.85 -2.73
CA VAL A 329 -13.12 13.03 -1.93
C VAL A 329 -12.28 12.60 -0.74
N THR A 330 -11.06 13.13 -0.61
CA THR A 330 -10.22 12.92 0.58
C THR A 330 -10.79 13.74 1.74
N VAL A 331 -10.80 13.15 2.92
CA VAL A 331 -11.17 13.84 4.16
C VAL A 331 -10.01 14.78 4.54
N GLY A 332 -10.28 16.08 4.51
CA GLY A 332 -9.33 17.13 4.88
C GLY A 332 -9.42 17.51 6.36
N THR A 333 -8.68 18.56 6.72
CA THR A 333 -8.85 19.26 7.99
C THR A 333 -10.26 19.87 8.08
N PRO A 334 -10.75 20.26 9.29
CA PRO A 334 -12.03 20.96 9.40
C PRO A 334 -12.15 22.18 8.48
N GLY A 335 -11.06 22.96 8.33
CA GLY A 335 -11.03 24.13 7.44
C GLY A 335 -11.16 23.76 5.97
N GLU A 336 -10.41 22.76 5.50
CA GLU A 336 -10.48 22.30 4.12
C GLU A 336 -11.84 21.69 3.77
N ASN A 337 -12.42 20.90 4.67
CA ASN A 337 -13.76 20.35 4.49
C ASN A 337 -14.82 21.44 4.41
N ASN A 338 -14.74 22.49 5.26
CA ASN A 338 -15.66 23.63 5.20
C ASN A 338 -15.54 24.39 3.87
N ILE A 339 -14.32 24.61 3.35
CA ILE A 339 -14.10 25.25 2.05
C ILE A 339 -14.76 24.43 0.94
N LEU A 340 -14.60 23.11 0.95
CA LEU A 340 -15.25 22.22 -0.02
C LEU A 340 -16.79 22.34 0.06
N LEU A 341 -17.36 22.25 1.27
CA LEU A 341 -18.81 22.29 1.48
C LEU A 341 -19.41 23.65 1.06
N GLU A 342 -18.77 24.79 1.41
CA GLU A 342 -19.21 26.10 0.97
C GLU A 342 -19.13 26.29 -0.55
N ALA A 343 -18.09 25.75 -1.21
CA ALA A 343 -18.02 25.75 -2.66
C ALA A 343 -19.18 24.94 -3.26
N LEU A 344 -19.44 23.72 -2.78
CA LEU A 344 -20.51 22.85 -3.27
C LEU A 344 -21.91 23.44 -3.05
N LYS A 345 -22.13 24.25 -2.01
CA LYS A 345 -23.38 24.96 -1.75
C LYS A 345 -23.76 25.92 -2.90
N ASN A 346 -22.76 26.46 -3.57
CA ASN A 346 -22.93 27.41 -4.67
C ASN A 346 -22.96 26.74 -6.06
N TYR A 347 -22.76 25.42 -6.13
CA TYR A 347 -22.90 24.65 -7.36
C TYR A 347 -24.38 24.53 -7.74
N LYS A 348 -24.73 24.90 -9.00
CA LYS A 348 -26.11 24.91 -9.52
C LYS A 348 -26.30 23.85 -10.59
#